data_f6c3b3199d83a7f8200a970eb2a3da2b
#
_entry.id   f6c3b3199d83a7f8200a970eb2a3da2b
#
_cell.length_a   1.000
_cell.length_b   1.000
_cell.length_c   1.000
_cell.angle_alpha   90.00
_cell.angle_beta   90.00
_cell.angle_gamma   90.00
#
_symmetry.space_group_name_H-M   'P 1'
#
loop_
_entity.id
_entity.type
_entity.pdbx_description
1 polymer ?
#
loop_
_entity_poly.entity_id
_entity_poly.type
_entity_poly.pdbx_seq_one_letter_code
_entity_poly.pdbx_strand_id
1 'polypeptide(L)'
;LAAGVEAVRGTRLVADAGACSDLAEALAEALAEHVAMIGRRIPGAEIVVQVDEPALPIVLAGHIRTPSGRGALRVPESPELVSGLRVVVDAATRAGAVNTVAHCCDRDVPFDVLQRAGFGAVSVDTELLGQSADEALGAWWDAGGVVVLGAVPSVDDPRLSSETVARRVAALWSRIGFG
;
A
#
# COMPACT_ATOMS: atom_id res chain seq x y z
N LEU A 1 -1.01 -2.99 9.26
CA LEU A 1 -1.73 -3.67 10.36
C LEU A 1 -0.88 -3.76 11.64
N ALA A 2 0.35 -4.30 11.60
CA ALA A 2 1.21 -4.49 12.78
C ALA A 2 1.50 -3.20 13.57
N ALA A 3 1.54 -2.03 12.89
CA ALA A 3 1.73 -0.73 13.54
C ALA A 3 0.49 -0.28 14.36
N GLY A 4 -0.69 -0.80 14.06
CA GLY A 4 -1.96 -0.47 14.74
C GLY A 4 -2.36 -1.46 15.83
N VAL A 5 -1.86 -2.70 15.79
CA VAL A 5 -2.22 -3.75 16.74
C VAL A 5 -1.28 -3.71 17.96
N GLU A 6 -1.85 -3.72 19.15
CA GLU A 6 -1.11 -3.77 20.41
C GLU A 6 -1.03 -5.19 20.93
N ALA A 7 0.18 -5.62 21.28
CA ALA A 7 0.42 -6.86 22.01
C ALA A 7 0.09 -6.69 23.50
N VAL A 8 0.15 -7.79 24.26
CA VAL A 8 0.04 -7.76 25.72
C VAL A 8 1.07 -6.79 26.30
N ARG A 9 0.63 -5.84 27.13
CA ARG A 9 1.40 -4.77 27.77
C ARG A 9 1.62 -3.50 26.94
N GLY A 10 0.79 -3.26 25.88
CA GLY A 10 0.77 -1.99 25.17
C GLY A 10 1.93 -1.78 24.19
N THR A 11 2.75 -2.79 23.92
CA THR A 11 3.75 -2.75 22.85
C THR A 11 3.08 -3.06 21.53
N ARG A 12 3.37 -2.29 20.48
CA ARG A 12 2.81 -2.56 19.15
C ARG A 12 3.52 -3.74 18.50
N LEU A 13 2.77 -4.59 17.77
CA LEU A 13 3.30 -5.79 17.12
C LEU A 13 4.46 -5.49 16.17
N VAL A 14 4.48 -4.31 15.55
CA VAL A 14 5.54 -3.88 14.62
C VAL A 14 6.94 -3.89 15.25
N ALA A 15 7.05 -3.86 16.58
CA ALA A 15 8.33 -3.92 17.29
C ALA A 15 8.88 -5.36 17.47
N ASP A 16 8.09 -6.37 17.11
CA ASP A 16 8.44 -7.79 17.23
C ASP A 16 8.41 -8.44 15.85
N ALA A 17 9.59 -8.82 15.34
CA ALA A 17 9.72 -9.41 14.00
C ALA A 17 8.99 -10.76 13.87
N GLY A 18 9.01 -11.58 14.93
CA GLY A 18 8.27 -12.85 14.96
C GLY A 18 6.77 -12.63 14.88
N ALA A 19 6.24 -11.72 15.70
CA ALA A 19 4.82 -11.35 15.66
C ALA A 19 4.41 -10.72 14.32
N CYS A 20 5.29 -9.98 13.66
CA CYS A 20 5.04 -9.46 12.31
C CYS A 20 4.94 -10.59 11.27
N SER A 21 5.82 -11.59 11.36
CA SER A 21 5.80 -12.78 10.48
C SER A 21 4.52 -13.59 10.68
N ASP A 22 4.19 -13.92 11.93
CA ASP A 22 3.00 -14.68 12.29
C ASP A 22 1.72 -13.97 11.79
N LEU A 23 1.67 -12.65 11.94
CA LEU A 23 0.54 -11.84 11.46
C LEU A 23 0.45 -11.85 9.93
N ALA A 24 1.57 -11.74 9.22
CA ALA A 24 1.60 -11.77 7.75
C ALA A 24 1.14 -13.14 7.23
N GLU A 25 1.59 -14.22 7.85
CA GLU A 25 1.20 -15.59 7.49
C GLU A 25 -0.30 -15.84 7.75
N ALA A 26 -0.80 -15.44 8.91
CA ALA A 26 -2.23 -15.57 9.25
C ALA A 26 -3.12 -14.74 8.30
N LEU A 27 -2.70 -13.53 7.96
CA LEU A 27 -3.41 -12.69 6.99
C LEU A 27 -3.39 -13.32 5.59
N ALA A 28 -2.26 -13.87 5.17
CA ALA A 28 -2.10 -14.53 3.88
C ALA A 28 -3.02 -15.75 3.75
N GLU A 29 -3.11 -16.58 4.79
CA GLU A 29 -4.01 -17.74 4.82
C GLU A 29 -5.48 -17.31 4.72
N ALA A 30 -5.90 -16.39 5.58
CA ALA A 30 -7.28 -15.87 5.59
C ALA A 30 -7.65 -15.21 4.24
N LEU A 31 -6.72 -14.46 3.64
CA LEU A 31 -6.92 -13.82 2.35
C LEU A 31 -7.05 -14.84 1.22
N ALA A 32 -6.20 -15.86 1.21
CA ALA A 32 -6.28 -16.93 0.20
C ALA A 32 -7.63 -17.66 0.25
N GLU A 33 -8.11 -18.00 1.44
CA GLU A 33 -9.43 -18.61 1.62
C GLU A 33 -10.55 -17.69 1.13
N HIS A 34 -10.44 -16.39 1.42
CA HIS A 34 -11.43 -15.38 1.03
C HIS A 34 -11.49 -15.22 -0.49
N VAL A 35 -10.36 -15.07 -1.16
CA VAL A 35 -10.25 -14.96 -2.62
C VAL A 35 -10.83 -16.20 -3.30
N ALA A 36 -10.42 -17.40 -2.84
CA ALA A 36 -10.94 -18.64 -3.37
C ALA A 36 -12.47 -18.80 -3.16
N MET A 37 -13.00 -18.31 -2.03
CA MET A 37 -14.44 -18.30 -1.77
C MET A 37 -15.18 -17.38 -2.75
N ILE A 38 -14.67 -16.18 -3.01
CA ILE A 38 -15.26 -15.23 -3.97
C ILE A 38 -15.29 -15.85 -5.36
N GLY A 39 -14.16 -16.43 -5.82
CA GLY A 39 -14.07 -17.07 -7.13
C GLY A 39 -15.08 -18.21 -7.32
N ARG A 40 -15.36 -18.98 -6.26
CA ARG A 40 -16.41 -20.01 -6.29
C ARG A 40 -17.83 -19.44 -6.34
N ARG A 41 -18.07 -18.30 -5.65
CA ARG A 41 -19.40 -17.68 -5.56
C ARG A 41 -19.77 -16.86 -6.79
N ILE A 42 -18.75 -16.30 -7.46
CA ILE A 42 -18.92 -15.43 -8.62
C ILE A 42 -18.02 -15.95 -9.76
N PRO A 43 -18.40 -17.06 -10.42
CA PRO A 43 -17.60 -17.63 -11.48
C PRO A 43 -17.39 -16.63 -12.63
N GLY A 44 -16.13 -16.51 -13.09
CA GLY A 44 -15.76 -15.60 -14.17
C GLY A 44 -15.46 -14.15 -13.72
N ALA A 45 -15.57 -13.83 -12.43
CA ALA A 45 -15.12 -12.54 -11.92
C ALA A 45 -13.58 -12.48 -11.89
N GLU A 46 -13.02 -11.38 -12.37
CA GLU A 46 -11.63 -11.00 -12.15
C GLU A 46 -11.49 -10.39 -10.76
N ILE A 47 -10.77 -11.06 -9.87
CA ILE A 47 -10.61 -10.62 -8.49
C ILE A 47 -9.34 -9.77 -8.37
N VAL A 48 -9.49 -8.53 -7.95
CA VAL A 48 -8.38 -7.64 -7.57
C VAL A 48 -8.39 -7.50 -6.06
N VAL A 49 -7.24 -7.68 -5.43
CA VAL A 49 -7.07 -7.50 -3.99
C VAL A 49 -6.36 -6.19 -3.70
N GLN A 50 -6.99 -5.33 -2.92
CA GLN A 50 -6.35 -4.13 -2.40
C GLN A 50 -5.89 -4.38 -0.96
N VAL A 51 -4.64 -3.99 -0.69
CA VAL A 51 -4.04 -4.01 0.65
C VAL A 51 -3.77 -2.56 1.07
N ASP A 52 -4.40 -2.13 2.15
CA ASP A 52 -4.27 -0.78 2.66
C ASP A 52 -3.08 -0.68 3.62
N GLU A 53 -2.06 0.07 3.23
CA GLU A 53 -0.83 0.25 4.00
C GLU A 53 -0.52 1.75 4.29
N PRO A 54 -1.44 2.47 4.94
CA PRO A 54 -1.26 3.90 5.23
C PRO A 54 -0.15 4.15 6.27
N ALA A 55 0.22 3.13 7.05
CA ALA A 55 1.25 3.24 8.07
C ALA A 55 2.66 2.86 7.56
N LEU A 56 2.78 2.36 6.34
CA LEU A 56 4.07 1.89 5.82
C LEU A 56 5.13 3.01 5.76
N PRO A 57 4.82 4.24 5.30
CA PRO A 57 5.79 5.33 5.29
C PRO A 57 6.32 5.69 6.69
N ILE A 58 5.42 5.80 7.67
CA ILE A 58 5.81 6.15 9.05
C ILE A 58 6.60 5.04 9.74
N VAL A 59 6.35 3.77 9.38
CA VAL A 59 7.14 2.62 9.82
C VAL A 59 8.54 2.69 9.24
N LEU A 60 8.68 2.88 7.93
CA LEU A 60 9.97 3.00 7.24
C LEU A 60 10.79 4.17 7.75
N ALA A 61 10.15 5.28 8.09
CA ALA A 61 10.81 6.44 8.70
C ALA A 61 11.22 6.23 10.18
N GLY A 62 10.84 5.11 10.80
CA GLY A 62 11.12 4.84 12.21
C GLY A 62 10.39 5.75 13.18
N HIS A 63 9.24 6.29 12.78
CA HIS A 63 8.51 7.30 13.56
C HIS A 63 7.39 6.72 14.43
N ILE A 64 7.33 5.41 14.61
CA ILE A 64 6.37 4.79 15.53
C ILE A 64 6.78 5.05 16.97
N ARG A 65 5.98 5.82 17.69
CA ARG A 65 6.28 6.20 19.08
C ARG A 65 6.07 5.04 20.06
N THR A 66 6.91 4.99 21.10
CA THR A 66 6.67 4.12 22.25
C THR A 66 5.38 4.50 22.97
N PRO A 67 4.76 3.58 23.74
CA PRO A 67 3.56 3.89 24.55
C PRO A 67 3.76 5.08 25.50
N SER A 68 4.98 5.28 26.00
CA SER A 68 5.31 6.42 26.85
C SER A 68 5.46 7.75 26.10
N GLY A 69 5.50 7.73 24.76
CA GLY A 69 5.73 8.88 23.90
C GLY A 69 7.17 9.44 23.91
N ARG A 70 8.06 8.86 24.70
CA ARG A 70 9.44 9.37 24.93
C ARG A 70 10.51 8.81 23.98
N GLY A 71 10.14 7.98 23.00
CA GLY A 71 11.07 7.40 22.04
C GLY A 71 10.33 6.78 20.87
N ALA A 72 11.09 6.27 19.89
CA ALA A 72 10.58 5.47 18.81
C ALA A 72 10.74 3.97 19.11
N LEU A 73 9.79 3.16 18.62
CA LEU A 73 9.93 1.72 18.62
C LEU A 73 10.97 1.32 17.58
N ARG A 74 11.70 0.23 17.86
CA ARG A 74 12.42 -0.46 16.80
C ARG A 74 11.37 -1.00 15.82
N VAL A 75 11.56 -0.72 14.55
CA VAL A 75 10.68 -1.19 13.47
C VAL A 75 11.46 -2.16 12.58
N PRO A 76 10.76 -3.04 11.85
CA PRO A 76 11.40 -3.92 10.88
C PRO A 76 12.20 -3.14 9.84
N GLU A 77 13.29 -3.71 9.39
CA GLU A 77 14.05 -3.16 8.27
C GLU A 77 13.33 -3.39 6.94
N SER A 78 13.68 -2.61 5.91
CA SER A 78 13.02 -2.70 4.60
C SER A 78 12.95 -4.13 4.02
N PRO A 79 13.98 -5.00 4.13
CA PRO A 79 13.89 -6.38 3.67
C PRO A 79 12.83 -7.22 4.41
N GLU A 80 12.66 -7.01 5.71
CA GLU A 80 11.66 -7.70 6.51
C GLU A 80 10.24 -7.27 6.13
N LEU A 81 10.04 -5.96 5.91
CA LEU A 81 8.77 -5.40 5.43
C LEU A 81 8.40 -5.94 4.05
N VAL A 82 9.36 -5.95 3.12
CA VAL A 82 9.19 -6.54 1.78
C VAL A 82 8.79 -8.01 1.88
N SER A 83 9.45 -8.79 2.74
CA SER A 83 9.15 -10.21 2.92
C SER A 83 7.72 -10.43 3.44
N GLY A 84 7.32 -9.69 4.47
CA GLY A 84 5.97 -9.78 5.03
C GLY A 84 4.86 -9.42 4.04
N LEU A 85 5.05 -8.33 3.29
CA LEU A 85 4.11 -7.92 2.24
C LEU A 85 4.05 -8.95 1.11
N ARG A 86 5.19 -9.50 0.69
CA ARG A 86 5.27 -10.51 -0.36
C ARG A 86 4.49 -11.77 -0.02
N VAL A 87 4.55 -12.24 1.22
CA VAL A 87 3.77 -13.41 1.67
C VAL A 87 2.28 -13.21 1.40
N VAL A 88 1.75 -12.02 1.68
CA VAL A 88 0.34 -11.66 1.44
C VAL A 88 0.01 -11.56 -0.05
N VAL A 89 0.86 -10.88 -0.83
CA VAL A 89 0.71 -10.72 -2.29
C VAL A 89 0.72 -12.08 -2.99
N ASP A 90 1.68 -12.93 -2.66
CA ASP A 90 1.81 -14.27 -3.23
C ASP A 90 0.61 -15.17 -2.89
N ALA A 91 0.07 -15.05 -1.68
CA ALA A 91 -1.10 -15.81 -1.26
C ALA A 91 -2.35 -15.40 -2.05
N ALA A 92 -2.59 -14.09 -2.24
CA ALA A 92 -3.69 -13.56 -3.04
C ALA A 92 -3.59 -14.06 -4.50
N THR A 93 -2.42 -13.96 -5.11
CA THR A 93 -2.17 -14.37 -6.50
C THR A 93 -2.37 -15.88 -6.67
N ARG A 94 -1.80 -16.71 -5.78
CA ARG A 94 -2.00 -18.16 -5.83
C ARG A 94 -3.46 -18.58 -5.63
N ALA A 95 -4.24 -17.78 -4.89
CA ALA A 95 -5.67 -18.04 -4.68
C ALA A 95 -6.57 -17.61 -5.85
N GLY A 96 -6.01 -16.94 -6.88
CA GLY A 96 -6.71 -16.56 -8.09
C GLY A 96 -6.99 -15.07 -8.25
N ALA A 97 -6.37 -14.20 -7.46
CA ALA A 97 -6.40 -12.77 -7.73
C ALA A 97 -5.63 -12.47 -9.03
N VAL A 98 -6.23 -11.70 -9.94
CA VAL A 98 -5.60 -11.30 -11.22
C VAL A 98 -4.62 -10.14 -11.04
N ASN A 99 -4.78 -9.36 -9.97
CA ASN A 99 -3.85 -8.31 -9.58
C ASN A 99 -3.94 -8.00 -8.08
N THR A 100 -2.87 -7.41 -7.55
CA THR A 100 -2.82 -6.87 -6.19
C THR A 100 -2.48 -5.38 -6.22
N VAL A 101 -3.20 -4.59 -5.45
CA VAL A 101 -3.06 -3.14 -5.35
C VAL A 101 -2.59 -2.78 -3.94
N ALA A 102 -1.50 -2.05 -3.80
CA ALA A 102 -1.17 -1.40 -2.54
C ALA A 102 -1.82 -0.02 -2.48
N HIS A 103 -2.66 0.23 -1.48
CA HIS A 103 -3.21 1.57 -1.25
C HIS A 103 -2.41 2.29 -0.17
N CYS A 104 -1.79 3.43 -0.54
CA CYS A 104 -1.00 4.25 0.36
C CYS A 104 -1.29 5.73 0.11
N CYS A 105 -2.11 6.33 0.98
CA CYS A 105 -2.45 7.75 0.95
C CYS A 105 -1.46 8.54 1.81
N ASP A 106 -0.22 8.66 1.35
CA ASP A 106 0.83 9.44 2.01
C ASP A 106 1.65 10.21 0.97
N ARG A 107 2.40 11.20 1.44
CA ARG A 107 3.34 11.95 0.61
C ARG A 107 4.52 11.10 0.16
N ASP A 108 4.98 10.24 1.06
CA ASP A 108 6.20 9.46 0.91
C ASP A 108 5.86 7.99 0.61
N VAL A 109 5.12 7.75 -0.48
CA VAL A 109 4.75 6.41 -0.95
C VAL A 109 6.02 5.61 -1.26
N PRO A 110 6.26 4.45 -0.62
CA PRO A 110 7.48 3.68 -0.77
C PRO A 110 7.41 2.74 -1.98
N PHE A 111 7.39 3.30 -3.19
CA PHE A 111 7.23 2.57 -4.45
C PHE A 111 8.20 1.40 -4.61
N ASP A 112 9.48 1.57 -4.21
CA ASP A 112 10.51 0.53 -4.28
C ASP A 112 10.18 -0.67 -3.38
N VAL A 113 9.69 -0.44 -2.17
CA VAL A 113 9.27 -1.49 -1.24
C VAL A 113 8.06 -2.24 -1.80
N LEU A 114 7.07 -1.52 -2.32
CA LEU A 114 5.86 -2.10 -2.90
C LEU A 114 6.18 -2.92 -4.16
N GLN A 115 7.07 -2.42 -5.03
CA GLN A 115 7.51 -3.14 -6.21
C GLN A 115 8.27 -4.43 -5.85
N ARG A 116 9.19 -4.34 -4.91
CA ARG A 116 9.94 -5.50 -4.40
C ARG A 116 9.04 -6.50 -3.68
N ALA A 117 7.95 -6.07 -3.07
CA ALA A 117 6.95 -6.96 -2.49
C ALA A 117 6.08 -7.67 -3.53
N GLY A 118 6.09 -7.22 -4.80
CA GLY A 118 5.40 -7.88 -5.90
C GLY A 118 4.01 -7.33 -6.20
N PHE A 119 3.65 -6.15 -5.68
CA PHE A 119 2.40 -5.50 -6.07
C PHE A 119 2.43 -5.14 -7.56
N GLY A 120 1.34 -5.43 -8.28
CA GLY A 120 1.18 -5.07 -9.68
C GLY A 120 0.59 -3.68 -9.88
N ALA A 121 -0.04 -3.13 -8.84
CA ALA A 121 -0.62 -1.80 -8.87
C ALA A 121 -0.41 -1.05 -7.54
N VAL A 122 -0.41 0.28 -7.61
CA VAL A 122 -0.42 1.17 -6.45
C VAL A 122 -1.58 2.16 -6.57
N SER A 123 -2.28 2.39 -5.47
CA SER A 123 -3.35 3.40 -5.37
C SER A 123 -2.86 4.54 -4.47
N VAL A 124 -2.89 5.75 -4.99
CA VAL A 124 -2.31 6.94 -4.35
C VAL A 124 -3.27 8.12 -4.42
N ASP A 125 -3.17 9.02 -3.44
CA ASP A 125 -3.84 10.31 -3.47
C ASP A 125 -2.98 11.32 -4.25
N THR A 126 -3.49 11.82 -5.37
CA THR A 126 -2.76 12.75 -6.24
C THR A 126 -2.50 14.12 -5.60
N GLU A 127 -3.28 14.52 -4.60
CA GLU A 127 -3.08 15.78 -3.90
C GLU A 127 -1.95 15.69 -2.85
N LEU A 128 -1.69 14.49 -2.34
CA LEU A 128 -0.60 14.24 -1.38
C LEU A 128 0.74 14.00 -2.06
N LEU A 129 0.75 13.47 -3.29
CA LEU A 129 1.98 13.20 -4.03
C LEU A 129 2.78 14.49 -4.28
N GLY A 130 3.91 14.59 -3.58
CA GLY A 130 4.88 15.67 -3.80
C GLY A 130 5.79 15.41 -5.00
N GLN A 131 6.55 16.44 -5.41
CA GLN A 131 7.57 16.31 -6.47
C GLN A 131 8.67 15.28 -6.12
N SER A 132 8.91 15.03 -4.84
CA SER A 132 9.84 13.99 -4.37
C SER A 132 9.43 12.56 -4.79
N ALA A 133 8.16 12.34 -5.11
CA ALA A 133 7.65 11.05 -5.57
C ALA A 133 7.75 10.86 -7.10
N ASP A 134 8.03 11.91 -7.86
CA ASP A 134 7.91 11.90 -9.33
C ASP A 134 8.86 10.89 -9.98
N GLU A 135 10.12 10.83 -9.54
CA GLU A 135 11.12 9.89 -10.06
C GLU A 135 10.71 8.43 -9.75
N ALA A 136 10.29 8.17 -8.51
CA ALA A 136 9.88 6.84 -8.07
C ALA A 136 8.59 6.38 -8.77
N LEU A 137 7.66 7.30 -8.99
CA LEU A 137 6.43 7.06 -9.75
C LEU A 137 6.73 6.78 -11.23
N GLY A 138 7.63 7.55 -11.84
CA GLY A 138 8.10 7.31 -13.21
C GLY A 138 8.74 5.92 -13.35
N ALA A 139 9.66 5.57 -12.43
CA ALA A 139 10.29 4.26 -12.41
C ALA A 139 9.29 3.10 -12.22
N TRP A 140 8.24 3.31 -11.41
CA TRP A 140 7.14 2.34 -11.25
C TRP A 140 6.43 2.07 -12.59
N TRP A 141 6.10 3.13 -13.35
CA TRP A 141 5.47 3.00 -14.66
C TRP A 141 6.39 2.39 -15.71
N ASP A 142 7.65 2.79 -15.76
CA ASP A 142 8.64 2.21 -16.68
C ASP A 142 8.83 0.71 -16.46
N ALA A 143 8.64 0.25 -15.22
CA ALA A 143 8.64 -1.17 -14.88
C ALA A 143 7.33 -1.90 -15.21
N GLY A 144 6.35 -1.23 -15.80
CA GLY A 144 5.05 -1.80 -16.17
C GLY A 144 4.01 -1.82 -15.04
N GLY A 145 4.28 -1.12 -13.93
CA GLY A 145 3.35 -1.01 -12.81
C GLY A 145 2.11 -0.18 -13.15
N VAL A 146 0.96 -0.57 -12.62
CA VAL A 146 -0.29 0.17 -12.75
C VAL A 146 -0.44 1.18 -11.63
N VAL A 147 -0.97 2.37 -11.92
CA VAL A 147 -1.28 3.38 -10.91
C VAL A 147 -2.77 3.72 -10.92
N VAL A 148 -3.40 3.60 -9.76
CA VAL A 148 -4.76 4.05 -9.50
C VAL A 148 -4.69 5.43 -8.87
N LEU A 149 -5.14 6.44 -9.61
CA LEU A 149 -5.05 7.83 -9.22
C LEU A 149 -6.28 8.27 -8.43
N GLY A 150 -6.14 8.54 -7.15
CA GLY A 150 -7.13 9.22 -6.31
C GLY A 150 -7.19 10.71 -6.66
N ALA A 151 -7.84 11.04 -7.78
CA ALA A 151 -7.92 12.39 -8.31
C ALA A 151 -9.19 13.15 -7.88
N VAL A 152 -10.16 12.42 -7.33
CA VAL A 152 -11.42 12.98 -6.79
C VAL A 152 -11.40 12.82 -5.28
N PRO A 153 -11.51 13.92 -4.50
CA PRO A 153 -11.53 13.83 -3.05
C PRO A 153 -12.77 13.07 -2.56
N SER A 154 -12.63 12.41 -1.41
CA SER A 154 -13.72 11.70 -0.74
C SER A 154 -14.74 12.62 -0.08
N VAL A 155 -14.42 13.92 0.04
CA VAL A 155 -15.27 14.94 0.61
C VAL A 155 -15.84 15.80 -0.53
N ASP A 156 -17.14 16.10 -0.45
CA ASP A 156 -17.80 16.95 -1.46
C ASP A 156 -17.18 18.34 -1.50
N ASP A 157 -16.71 18.75 -2.69
CA ASP A 157 -16.23 20.11 -2.98
C ASP A 157 -17.02 20.67 -4.16
N PRO A 158 -17.94 21.61 -3.93
CA PRO A 158 -18.79 22.18 -4.99
C PRO A 158 -17.99 22.96 -6.04
N ARG A 159 -16.69 23.22 -5.82
CA ARG A 159 -15.79 23.89 -6.77
C ARG A 159 -15.07 22.89 -7.68
N LEU A 160 -15.19 21.60 -7.40
CA LEU A 160 -14.55 20.57 -8.18
C LEU A 160 -15.39 20.27 -9.44
N SER A 161 -14.78 20.47 -10.61
CA SER A 161 -15.35 20.06 -11.88
C SER A 161 -14.55 18.94 -12.50
N SER A 162 -15.16 18.17 -13.41
CA SER A 162 -14.48 17.14 -14.20
C SER A 162 -13.27 17.71 -14.97
N GLU A 163 -13.36 18.95 -15.44
CA GLU A 163 -12.26 19.64 -16.10
C GLU A 163 -11.11 19.93 -15.15
N THR A 164 -11.40 20.30 -13.90
CA THR A 164 -10.37 20.51 -12.88
C THR A 164 -9.65 19.21 -12.54
N VAL A 165 -10.38 18.09 -12.40
CA VAL A 165 -9.79 16.77 -12.19
C VAL A 165 -8.91 16.38 -13.38
N ALA A 166 -9.40 16.52 -14.61
CA ALA A 166 -8.62 16.19 -15.81
C ALA A 166 -7.33 17.01 -15.92
N ARG A 167 -7.39 18.31 -15.60
CA ARG A 167 -6.18 19.16 -15.58
C ARG A 167 -5.16 18.73 -14.52
N ARG A 168 -5.62 18.33 -13.33
CA ARG A 168 -4.71 17.81 -12.27
C ARG A 168 -3.99 16.55 -12.72
N VAL A 169 -4.72 15.60 -13.31
CA VAL A 169 -4.13 14.36 -13.83
C VAL A 169 -3.16 14.66 -14.97
N ALA A 170 -3.53 15.54 -15.92
CA ALA A 170 -2.65 15.94 -17.01
C ALA A 170 -1.37 16.65 -16.50
N ALA A 171 -1.50 17.49 -15.47
CA ALA A 171 -0.34 18.16 -14.87
C ALA A 171 0.62 17.16 -14.19
N LEU A 172 0.08 16.15 -13.49
CA LEU A 172 0.89 15.06 -12.93
C LEU A 172 1.62 14.31 -14.06
N TRP A 173 0.90 13.93 -15.12
CA TRP A 173 1.43 13.21 -16.26
C TRP A 173 2.60 13.97 -16.93
N SER A 174 2.41 15.25 -17.18
CA SER A 174 3.48 16.11 -17.76
C SER A 174 4.65 16.28 -16.78
N ARG A 175 4.40 16.38 -15.48
CA ARG A 175 5.45 16.57 -14.46
C ARG A 175 6.40 15.38 -14.39
N ILE A 176 5.90 14.17 -14.56
CA ILE A 176 6.70 12.94 -14.55
C ILE A 176 7.33 12.58 -15.92
N GLY A 177 7.18 13.45 -16.93
CA GLY A 177 7.87 13.34 -18.20
C GLY A 177 7.11 12.64 -19.34
N PHE A 178 5.83 12.32 -19.14
CA PHE A 178 4.97 11.76 -20.18
C PHE A 178 4.11 12.86 -20.84
N GLY A 179 4.69 13.84 -21.47
CA GLY A 179 3.99 14.94 -22.12
C GLY A 179 4.34 15.12 -23.58
#